data_c178d28d93393ee850c36cd9ab970145
#
_entry.id   c178d28d93393ee850c36cd9ab970145
#
_cell.length_a   1.000
_cell.length_b   1.000
_cell.length_c   1.000
_cell.angle_alpha   90.00
_cell.angle_beta   90.00
_cell.angle_gamma   90.00
#
_symmetry.space_group_name_H-M   'P 1'
#
loop_
_entity.id
_entity.type
_entity.pdbx_description
1 polymer ?
#
loop_
_entity_poly.entity_id
_entity_poly.type
_entity_poly.pdbx_seq_one_letter_code
_entity_poly.pdbx_strand_id
1 'polypeptide(L)'
;PHVALNLLALDSSLGTDVATAILQGGADAVSQAGAFVSGGHTIDDDEPKYGLSVFGTAAANAVVRNAGAQPGDKLYLTKPLGVGIVTAAARIDCIGQEDLRPVIDSMMELNSAGSKAMVAAATHAATDVTGFGLAGHLHEMLEASNCSAVIDFPSLPLFSQAWQLCCDYCRPGRTFSTIEY
;
A
#
# COMPACT_ATOMS: atom_id res chain seq x y z
N PRO A 1 -3.82 9.52 -13.09
CA PRO A 1 -5.27 9.45 -12.85
C PRO A 1 -5.97 10.69 -13.39
N HIS A 2 -7.30 10.58 -13.66
CA HIS A 2 -8.12 11.71 -14.09
C HIS A 2 -9.27 11.94 -13.12
N VAL A 3 -9.93 10.85 -12.69
CA VAL A 3 -11.11 10.92 -11.84
C VAL A 3 -11.09 9.79 -10.81
N ALA A 4 -11.67 10.04 -9.65
CA ALA A 4 -11.91 9.07 -8.61
C ALA A 4 -13.36 9.09 -8.14
N LEU A 5 -13.85 7.94 -7.70
CA LEU A 5 -15.12 7.76 -6.99
C LEU A 5 -14.83 7.27 -5.58
N ASN A 6 -15.45 7.90 -4.58
CA ASN A 6 -15.37 7.47 -3.19
C ASN A 6 -16.24 6.24 -2.95
N LEU A 7 -15.72 5.29 -2.17
CA LEU A 7 -16.47 4.20 -1.57
C LEU A 7 -16.29 4.28 -0.06
N LEU A 8 -17.34 4.60 0.66
CA LEU A 8 -17.33 4.74 2.12
C LEU A 8 -18.33 3.78 2.73
N ALA A 9 -17.85 2.88 3.58
CA ALA A 9 -18.67 2.11 4.50
C ALA A 9 -18.39 2.62 5.91
N LEU A 10 -19.42 3.01 6.63
CA LEU A 10 -19.29 3.62 7.95
C LEU A 10 -20.54 3.37 8.78
N ASP A 11 -20.37 3.07 10.07
CA ASP A 11 -21.46 3.02 11.03
C ASP A 11 -22.04 4.43 11.19
N SER A 12 -23.35 4.53 10.97
CA SER A 12 -24.10 5.79 11.08
C SER A 12 -24.02 6.43 12.47
N SER A 13 -23.68 5.67 13.51
CA SER A 13 -23.48 6.17 14.88
C SER A 13 -22.21 7.00 15.05
N LEU A 14 -21.22 6.86 14.18
CA LEU A 14 -19.94 7.61 14.25
C LEU A 14 -20.08 9.09 13.90
N GLY A 15 -21.20 9.50 13.33
CA GLY A 15 -21.54 10.88 13.03
C GLY A 15 -20.92 11.43 11.74
N THR A 16 -21.46 12.55 11.29
CA THR A 16 -21.07 13.19 10.02
C THR A 16 -19.65 13.77 10.03
N ASP A 17 -19.14 14.15 11.18
CA ASP A 17 -17.80 14.74 11.28
C ASP A 17 -16.70 13.73 10.93
N VAL A 18 -16.85 12.48 11.37
CA VAL A 18 -15.94 11.38 11.01
C VAL A 18 -16.00 11.09 9.51
N ALA A 19 -17.21 10.97 8.96
CA ALA A 19 -17.40 10.77 7.53
C ALA A 19 -16.77 11.91 6.71
N THR A 20 -16.98 13.16 7.12
CA THR A 20 -16.42 14.35 6.48
C THR A 20 -14.89 14.32 6.50
N ALA A 21 -14.28 14.00 7.63
CA ALA A 21 -12.82 13.93 7.76
C ALA A 21 -12.21 12.86 6.83
N ILE A 22 -12.83 11.68 6.75
CA ILE A 22 -12.40 10.59 5.86
C ILE A 22 -12.50 11.02 4.39
N LEU A 23 -13.63 11.57 3.99
CA LEU A 23 -13.86 12.02 2.60
C LEU A 23 -12.93 13.18 2.23
N GLN A 24 -12.66 14.10 3.15
CA GLN A 24 -11.72 15.20 2.93
C GLN A 24 -10.30 14.67 2.72
N GLY A 25 -9.83 13.74 3.56
CA GLY A 25 -8.50 13.12 3.39
C GLY A 25 -8.37 12.42 2.02
N GLY A 26 -9.41 11.73 1.58
CA GLY A 26 -9.44 11.13 0.24
C GLY A 26 -9.42 12.17 -0.89
N ALA A 27 -10.20 13.24 -0.76
CA ALA A 27 -10.24 14.33 -1.74
C ALA A 27 -8.88 15.05 -1.85
N ASP A 28 -8.21 15.27 -0.72
CA ASP A 28 -6.88 15.88 -0.68
C ASP A 28 -5.84 15.01 -1.41
N ALA A 29 -5.84 13.70 -1.15
CA ALA A 29 -4.94 12.75 -1.84
C ALA A 29 -5.21 12.67 -3.35
N VAL A 30 -6.49 12.67 -3.76
CA VAL A 30 -6.90 12.69 -5.18
C VAL A 30 -6.44 14.00 -5.85
N SER A 31 -6.58 15.13 -5.18
CA SER A 31 -6.12 16.44 -5.66
C SER A 31 -4.60 16.48 -5.82
N GLN A 32 -3.85 15.97 -4.85
CA GLN A 32 -2.38 15.83 -4.93
C GLN A 32 -1.94 14.96 -6.12
N ALA A 33 -2.74 13.95 -6.47
CA ALA A 33 -2.50 13.11 -7.64
C ALA A 33 -2.84 13.80 -8.98
N GLY A 34 -3.35 15.04 -8.97
CA GLY A 34 -3.77 15.76 -10.16
C GLY A 34 -5.10 15.29 -10.75
N ALA A 35 -5.94 14.66 -9.95
CA ALA A 35 -7.27 14.17 -10.31
C ALA A 35 -8.37 14.90 -9.50
N PHE A 36 -9.63 14.58 -9.75
CA PHE A 36 -10.75 15.09 -8.97
C PHE A 36 -11.72 13.98 -8.58
N VAL A 37 -12.43 14.19 -7.47
CA VAL A 37 -13.50 13.29 -7.03
C VAL A 37 -14.77 13.67 -7.79
N SER A 38 -15.35 12.70 -8.52
CA SER A 38 -16.57 12.89 -9.34
C SER A 38 -17.84 12.43 -8.65
N GLY A 39 -17.73 11.78 -7.49
CA GLY A 39 -18.86 11.23 -6.75
C GLY A 39 -18.43 9.99 -5.97
N GLY A 40 -19.40 9.15 -5.66
CA GLY A 40 -19.12 7.91 -4.92
C GLY A 40 -20.37 7.27 -4.38
N HIS A 41 -20.17 6.33 -3.45
CA HIS A 41 -21.26 5.63 -2.77
C HIS A 41 -20.94 5.45 -1.29
N THR A 42 -21.95 5.59 -0.45
CA THR A 42 -21.85 5.36 1.00
C THR A 42 -22.84 4.29 1.41
N ILE A 43 -22.38 3.35 2.23
CA ILE A 43 -23.20 2.29 2.83
C ILE A 43 -23.04 2.31 4.34
N ASP A 44 -24.08 1.86 5.06
CA ASP A 44 -24.02 1.63 6.48
C ASP A 44 -23.37 0.27 6.76
N ASP A 45 -22.33 0.24 7.60
CA ASP A 45 -21.54 -0.98 7.90
C ASP A 45 -20.87 -0.80 9.26
N ASP A 46 -20.93 -1.81 10.11
CA ASP A 46 -20.34 -1.81 11.45
C ASP A 46 -18.81 -1.65 11.43
N GLU A 47 -18.16 -2.06 10.34
CA GLU A 47 -16.72 -1.90 10.16
C GLU A 47 -16.41 -0.75 9.19
N PRO A 48 -15.75 0.33 9.63
CA PRO A 48 -15.35 1.41 8.75
C PRO A 48 -14.44 0.93 7.61
N LYS A 49 -14.83 1.21 6.37
CA LYS A 49 -14.05 0.92 5.18
C LYS A 49 -14.07 2.14 4.26
N TYR A 50 -12.90 2.51 3.77
CA TYR A 50 -12.78 3.59 2.79
C TYR A 50 -11.90 3.16 1.63
N GLY A 51 -12.28 3.52 0.43
CA GLY A 51 -11.53 3.26 -0.78
C GLY A 51 -11.87 4.20 -1.92
N LEU A 52 -11.07 4.14 -2.95
CA LEU A 52 -11.24 4.90 -4.17
C LEU A 52 -11.28 3.98 -5.38
N SER A 53 -12.28 4.16 -6.24
CA SER A 53 -12.22 3.64 -7.60
C SER A 53 -11.62 4.72 -8.50
N VAL A 54 -10.43 4.45 -9.07
CA VAL A 54 -9.66 5.46 -9.81
C VAL A 54 -9.62 5.10 -11.28
N PHE A 55 -9.95 6.09 -12.13
CA PHE A 55 -9.81 6.00 -13.58
C PHE A 55 -8.70 6.93 -14.07
N GLY A 56 -7.92 6.43 -15.03
CA GLY A 56 -6.86 7.20 -15.66
C GLY A 56 -6.44 6.58 -16.98
N THR A 57 -5.54 7.27 -17.68
CA THR A 57 -4.94 6.78 -18.92
C THR A 57 -3.44 6.83 -18.86
N ALA A 58 -2.78 5.94 -19.58
CA ALA A 58 -1.34 5.94 -19.77
C ALA A 58 -1.02 5.62 -21.22
N ALA A 59 0.11 6.13 -21.71
CA ALA A 59 0.63 5.69 -22.99
C ALA A 59 0.99 4.20 -22.91
N ALA A 60 0.73 3.44 -23.96
CA ALA A 60 0.96 1.98 -23.94
C ALA A 60 2.40 1.59 -23.60
N ASN A 61 3.38 2.40 -24.00
CA ASN A 61 4.79 2.21 -23.70
C ASN A 61 5.21 2.67 -22.28
N ALA A 62 4.31 3.31 -21.53
CA ALA A 62 4.53 3.72 -20.13
C ALA A 62 3.89 2.75 -19.12
N VAL A 63 3.25 1.68 -19.60
CA VAL A 63 2.67 0.66 -18.72
C VAL A 63 3.75 -0.33 -18.32
N VAL A 64 4.13 -0.32 -17.06
CA VAL A 64 5.01 -1.33 -16.46
C VAL A 64 4.13 -2.41 -15.83
N ARG A 65 4.38 -3.67 -16.18
CA ARG A 65 3.60 -4.82 -15.72
C ARG A 65 4.28 -5.48 -14.52
N ASN A 66 3.55 -6.32 -13.82
CA ASN A 66 4.11 -7.22 -12.81
C ASN A 66 4.75 -8.49 -13.42
N ALA A 67 5.17 -8.43 -14.67
CA ALA A 67 5.82 -9.50 -15.44
C ALA A 67 6.87 -8.88 -16.36
N GLY A 68 7.91 -9.66 -16.67
CA GLY A 68 8.98 -9.23 -17.58
C GLY A 68 10.30 -8.94 -16.87
N ALA A 69 10.43 -9.26 -15.58
CA ALA A 69 11.71 -9.21 -14.86
C ALA A 69 12.74 -10.14 -15.53
N GLN A 70 14.00 -9.75 -15.51
CA GLN A 70 15.09 -10.43 -16.20
C GLN A 70 16.21 -10.83 -15.22
N PRO A 71 16.92 -11.93 -15.47
CA PRO A 71 18.11 -12.25 -14.69
C PRO A 71 19.14 -11.11 -14.70
N GLY A 72 19.57 -10.71 -13.52
CA GLY A 72 20.49 -9.57 -13.35
C GLY A 72 19.82 -8.26 -12.96
N ASP A 73 18.49 -8.19 -13.00
CA ASP A 73 17.74 -7.05 -12.49
C ASP A 73 17.97 -6.86 -10.99
N LYS A 74 17.95 -5.61 -10.55
CA LYS A 74 18.00 -5.25 -9.13
C LYS A 74 16.62 -4.89 -8.62
N LEU A 75 16.31 -5.35 -7.40
CA LEU A 75 15.06 -5.03 -6.71
C LEU A 75 15.20 -3.72 -5.94
N TYR A 76 14.22 -2.85 -6.06
CA TYR A 76 14.13 -1.58 -5.34
C TYR A 76 12.79 -1.49 -4.62
N LEU A 77 12.83 -1.11 -3.35
CA LEU A 77 11.65 -0.74 -2.57
C LEU A 77 11.63 0.79 -2.44
N THR A 78 10.50 1.39 -2.75
CA THR A 78 10.34 2.86 -2.70
C THR A 78 9.88 3.36 -1.33
N LYS A 79 9.44 2.45 -0.45
CA LYS A 79 9.01 2.73 0.92
C LYS A 79 9.43 1.60 1.85
N PRO A 80 9.62 1.87 3.16
CA PRO A 80 9.91 0.82 4.14
C PRO A 80 8.75 -0.19 4.27
N LEU A 81 9.09 -1.41 4.64
CA LEU A 81 8.14 -2.48 4.97
C LEU A 81 7.79 -2.46 6.47
N GLY A 82 6.69 -3.13 6.81
CA GLY A 82 6.25 -3.29 8.20
C GLY A 82 4.99 -2.52 8.57
N VAL A 83 4.35 -1.79 7.63
CA VAL A 83 3.09 -1.06 7.86
C VAL A 83 2.05 -1.93 8.57
N GLY A 84 1.78 -3.14 8.04
CA GLY A 84 0.78 -4.04 8.61
C GLY A 84 1.10 -4.51 10.03
N ILE A 85 2.38 -4.67 10.36
CA ILE A 85 2.82 -5.06 11.71
C ILE A 85 2.60 -3.91 12.69
N VAL A 86 3.06 -2.71 12.32
CA VAL A 86 2.96 -1.52 13.19
C VAL A 86 1.50 -1.13 13.41
N THR A 87 0.67 -1.16 12.37
CA THR A 87 -0.77 -0.87 12.49
C THR A 87 -1.53 -1.94 13.28
N ALA A 88 -1.13 -3.22 13.17
CA ALA A 88 -1.68 -4.28 14.02
C ALA A 88 -1.36 -4.07 15.50
N ALA A 89 -0.12 -3.67 15.82
CA ALA A 89 0.29 -3.33 17.18
C ALA A 89 -0.46 -2.10 17.74
N ALA A 90 -0.69 -1.09 16.89
CA ALA A 90 -1.47 0.09 17.28
C ALA A 90 -2.94 -0.27 17.62
N ARG A 91 -3.54 -1.21 16.89
CA ARG A 91 -4.94 -1.66 17.14
C ARG A 91 -5.15 -2.34 18.49
N ILE A 92 -4.10 -2.86 19.10
CA ILE A 92 -4.10 -3.52 20.41
C ILE A 92 -3.36 -2.71 21.46
N ASP A 93 -3.17 -1.40 21.23
CA ASP A 93 -2.52 -0.45 22.12
C ASP A 93 -1.09 -0.86 22.59
N CYS A 94 -0.37 -1.63 21.75
CA CYS A 94 1.01 -2.05 22.03
C CYS A 94 2.05 -0.98 21.69
N ILE A 95 1.68 0.10 20.97
CA ILE A 95 2.59 1.20 20.62
C ILE A 95 1.90 2.55 20.78
N GLY A 96 2.71 3.59 21.00
CA GLY A 96 2.23 4.98 21.10
C GLY A 96 2.04 5.66 19.74
N GLN A 97 1.44 6.86 19.79
CA GLN A 97 1.21 7.68 18.60
C GLN A 97 2.52 8.12 17.91
N GLU A 98 3.59 8.30 18.70
CA GLU A 98 4.91 8.69 18.17
C GLU A 98 5.50 7.61 17.26
N ASP A 99 5.32 6.34 17.63
CA ASP A 99 5.78 5.20 16.84
C ASP A 99 4.92 4.97 15.58
N LEU A 100 3.62 5.28 15.67
CA LEU A 100 2.67 5.12 14.58
C LEU A 100 2.82 6.24 13.53
N ARG A 101 3.22 7.43 13.92
CA ARG A 101 3.27 8.62 13.06
C ARG A 101 4.10 8.43 11.79
N PRO A 102 5.33 7.91 11.81
CA PRO A 102 6.13 7.67 10.59
C PRO A 102 5.45 6.72 9.60
N VAL A 103 4.69 5.75 10.11
CA VAL A 103 3.95 4.79 9.29
C VAL A 103 2.75 5.46 8.61
N ILE A 104 2.00 6.30 9.35
CA ILE A 104 0.90 7.09 8.80
C ILE A 104 1.43 8.03 7.70
N ASP A 105 2.51 8.76 7.96
CA ASP A 105 3.11 9.68 6.99
C ASP A 105 3.51 8.95 5.70
N SER A 106 4.10 7.75 5.81
CA SER A 106 4.43 6.91 4.66
C SER A 106 3.18 6.40 3.91
N MET A 107 2.09 6.08 4.61
CA MET A 107 0.82 5.69 3.98
C MET A 107 0.17 6.87 3.23
N MET A 108 0.28 8.07 3.77
CA MET A 108 -0.25 9.29 3.15
C MET A 108 0.56 9.74 1.93
N GLU A 109 1.84 9.39 1.86
CA GLU A 109 2.69 9.74 0.73
C GLU A 109 2.27 9.00 -0.55
N LEU A 110 2.00 9.73 -1.63
CA LEU A 110 1.66 9.15 -2.92
C LEU A 110 2.87 8.44 -3.55
N ASN A 111 2.61 7.31 -4.23
CA ASN A 111 3.64 6.57 -4.96
C ASN A 111 4.03 7.22 -6.30
N SER A 112 3.71 8.48 -6.52
CA SER A 112 3.92 9.19 -7.78
C SER A 112 5.40 9.35 -8.14
N ALA A 113 6.27 9.56 -7.15
CA ALA A 113 7.72 9.67 -7.37
C ALA A 113 8.30 8.32 -7.83
N GLY A 114 7.95 7.23 -7.14
CA GLY A 114 8.35 5.87 -7.53
C GLY A 114 7.85 5.49 -8.93
N SER A 115 6.58 5.80 -9.23
CA SER A 115 5.99 5.56 -10.55
C SER A 115 6.73 6.32 -11.67
N LYS A 116 7.06 7.58 -11.46
CA LYS A 116 7.84 8.38 -12.43
C LYS A 116 9.25 7.82 -12.62
N ALA A 117 9.89 7.43 -11.52
CA ALA A 117 11.24 6.86 -11.55
C ALA A 117 11.28 5.54 -12.32
N MET A 118 10.33 4.61 -12.06
CA MET A 118 10.30 3.32 -12.77
C MET A 118 10.06 3.49 -14.28
N VAL A 119 9.22 4.43 -14.70
CA VAL A 119 8.99 4.71 -16.14
C VAL A 119 10.25 5.32 -16.76
N ALA A 120 10.88 6.29 -16.09
CA ALA A 120 12.10 6.94 -16.57
C ALA A 120 13.28 5.98 -16.68
N ALA A 121 13.38 4.99 -15.78
CA ALA A 121 14.41 3.95 -15.79
C ALA A 121 14.10 2.81 -16.77
N ALA A 122 12.98 2.84 -17.48
CA ALA A 122 12.51 1.73 -18.32
C ALA A 122 12.53 0.39 -17.57
N THR A 123 12.02 0.38 -16.35
CA THR A 123 11.98 -0.80 -15.46
C THR A 123 11.24 -1.95 -16.14
N HIS A 124 11.79 -3.17 -16.06
CA HIS A 124 11.25 -4.35 -16.75
C HIS A 124 9.95 -4.85 -16.10
N ALA A 125 9.86 -4.82 -14.77
CA ALA A 125 8.69 -5.24 -14.04
C ALA A 125 8.50 -4.40 -12.76
N ALA A 126 7.26 -4.23 -12.33
CA ALA A 126 6.92 -3.56 -11.07
C ALA A 126 5.62 -4.12 -10.50
N THR A 127 5.51 -4.12 -9.19
CA THR A 127 4.29 -4.42 -8.45
C THR A 127 4.21 -3.52 -7.21
N ASP A 128 3.03 -3.30 -6.68
CA ASP A 128 2.85 -2.74 -5.35
C ASP A 128 2.91 -3.84 -4.29
N VAL A 129 3.30 -3.49 -3.08
CA VAL A 129 3.35 -4.42 -1.94
C VAL A 129 2.21 -4.09 -1.00
N THR A 130 1.26 -5.00 -0.86
CA THR A 130 0.06 -4.85 -0.02
C THR A 130 -0.07 -5.99 0.99
N GLY A 131 -1.28 -6.51 1.22
CA GLY A 131 -1.59 -7.47 2.28
C GLY A 131 -0.87 -8.82 2.21
N PHE A 132 -0.40 -9.24 1.05
CA PHE A 132 0.42 -10.46 0.91
C PHE A 132 1.90 -10.26 1.27
N GLY A 133 2.30 -9.01 1.53
CA GLY A 133 3.68 -8.67 1.84
C GLY A 133 4.64 -8.79 0.67
N LEU A 134 5.92 -8.49 0.92
CA LEU A 134 6.95 -8.53 -0.11
C LEU A 134 7.06 -9.92 -0.76
N ALA A 135 7.07 -10.97 0.04
CA ALA A 135 7.27 -12.34 -0.47
C ALA A 135 6.17 -12.75 -1.44
N GLY A 136 4.90 -12.50 -1.09
CA GLY A 136 3.76 -12.86 -1.95
C GLY A 136 3.77 -12.10 -3.28
N HIS A 137 3.87 -10.76 -3.24
CA HIS A 137 3.87 -9.96 -4.46
C HIS A 137 5.11 -10.16 -5.33
N LEU A 138 6.27 -10.37 -4.70
CA LEU A 138 7.48 -10.70 -5.45
C LEU A 138 7.37 -12.09 -6.09
N HIS A 139 6.79 -13.07 -5.38
CA HIS A 139 6.54 -14.41 -5.94
C HIS A 139 5.68 -14.34 -7.20
N GLU A 140 4.54 -13.64 -7.16
CA GLU A 140 3.69 -13.45 -8.33
C GLU A 140 4.45 -12.83 -9.52
N MET A 141 5.27 -11.80 -9.26
CA MET A 141 6.07 -11.14 -10.29
C MET A 141 7.14 -12.07 -10.88
N LEU A 142 7.81 -12.87 -10.04
CA LEU A 142 8.84 -13.83 -10.46
C LEU A 142 8.25 -14.99 -11.26
N GLU A 143 7.11 -15.53 -10.80
CA GLU A 143 6.39 -16.58 -11.51
C GLU A 143 5.96 -16.09 -12.90
N ALA A 144 5.32 -14.91 -12.99
CA ALA A 144 4.91 -14.31 -14.26
C ALA A 144 6.08 -13.95 -15.18
N SER A 145 7.30 -13.84 -14.63
CA SER A 145 8.53 -13.54 -15.37
C SER A 145 9.41 -14.78 -15.65
N ASN A 146 9.02 -15.93 -15.11
CA ASN A 146 9.82 -17.17 -15.13
C ASN A 146 11.26 -16.96 -14.61
N CYS A 147 11.40 -16.25 -13.50
CA CYS A 147 12.65 -15.88 -12.86
C CYS A 147 12.67 -16.29 -11.39
N SER A 148 13.86 -16.21 -10.78
CA SER A 148 14.06 -16.34 -9.33
C SER A 148 14.75 -15.09 -8.78
N ALA A 149 14.60 -14.80 -7.50
CA ALA A 149 15.30 -13.72 -6.84
C ALA A 149 16.03 -14.21 -5.58
N VAL A 150 17.09 -13.50 -5.23
CA VAL A 150 17.79 -13.63 -3.96
C VAL A 150 17.60 -12.32 -3.19
N ILE A 151 17.07 -12.41 -1.99
CA ILE A 151 16.84 -11.27 -1.11
C ILE A 151 17.86 -11.30 0.02
N ASP A 152 18.63 -10.24 0.16
CA ASP A 152 19.44 -9.99 1.35
C ASP A 152 18.54 -9.39 2.43
N PHE A 153 18.05 -10.23 3.34
CA PHE A 153 17.10 -9.82 4.36
C PHE A 153 17.59 -8.66 5.25
N PRO A 154 18.87 -8.62 5.71
CA PRO A 154 19.40 -7.49 6.46
C PRO A 154 19.35 -6.14 5.73
N SER A 155 19.33 -6.14 4.40
CA SER A 155 19.28 -4.90 3.60
C SER A 155 17.86 -4.36 3.38
N LEU A 156 16.82 -5.09 3.80
CA LEU A 156 15.44 -4.63 3.63
C LEU A 156 15.16 -3.38 4.47
N PRO A 157 14.63 -2.31 3.86
CA PRO A 157 14.21 -1.13 4.63
C PRO A 157 12.96 -1.47 5.43
N LEU A 158 13.05 -1.43 6.75
CA LEU A 158 11.94 -1.67 7.67
C LEU A 158 11.69 -0.41 8.51
N PHE A 159 10.44 -0.21 8.92
CA PHE A 159 10.16 0.69 10.04
C PHE A 159 10.87 0.18 11.30
N SER A 160 11.47 1.07 12.08
CA SER A 160 12.39 0.72 13.17
C SER A 160 11.82 -0.28 14.17
N GLN A 161 10.51 -0.19 14.46
CA GLN A 161 9.83 -1.04 15.43
C GLN A 161 9.32 -2.36 14.82
N ALA A 162 9.21 -2.44 13.48
CA ALA A 162 8.50 -3.53 12.82
C ALA A 162 9.10 -4.91 13.13
N TRP A 163 10.44 -5.01 13.20
CA TRP A 163 11.10 -6.28 13.49
C TRP A 163 10.81 -6.76 14.91
N GLN A 164 10.99 -5.89 15.91
CA GLN A 164 10.73 -6.24 17.31
C GLN A 164 9.27 -6.62 17.54
N LEU A 165 8.33 -5.81 17.02
CA LEU A 165 6.89 -6.09 17.10
C LEU A 165 6.53 -7.45 16.45
N CYS A 166 7.17 -7.80 15.35
CA CYS A 166 6.96 -9.10 14.71
C CYS A 166 7.45 -10.25 15.61
N CYS A 167 8.60 -10.07 16.28
CA CYS A 167 9.12 -11.03 17.25
C CYS A 167 8.20 -11.16 18.47
N ASP A 168 7.57 -10.07 18.90
CA ASP A 168 6.61 -10.03 20.00
C ASP A 168 5.19 -10.47 19.58
N TYR A 169 5.07 -11.14 18.44
CA TYR A 169 3.82 -11.68 17.88
C TYR A 169 2.76 -10.63 17.49
N CYS A 170 3.09 -9.36 17.41
CA CYS A 170 2.22 -8.33 16.83
C CYS A 170 2.15 -8.51 15.31
N ARG A 171 1.39 -9.49 14.84
CA ARG A 171 1.31 -9.84 13.41
C ARG A 171 -0.09 -9.60 12.88
N PRO A 172 -0.24 -9.07 11.66
CA PRO A 172 -1.54 -9.01 11.00
C PRO A 172 -2.15 -10.41 10.88
N GLY A 173 -3.46 -10.54 11.08
CA GLY A 173 -4.14 -11.84 10.94
C GLY A 173 -3.91 -12.51 9.58
N ARG A 174 -3.75 -11.71 8.53
CA ARG A 174 -3.42 -12.20 7.18
C ARG A 174 -2.07 -12.92 7.09
N THR A 175 -1.13 -12.64 7.99
CA THR A 175 0.19 -13.30 8.02
C THR A 175 0.06 -14.82 8.08
N PHE A 176 -0.89 -15.33 8.84
CA PHE A 176 -1.08 -16.77 9.01
C PHE A 176 -1.57 -17.45 7.72
N SER A 177 -2.44 -16.79 6.96
CA SER A 177 -2.90 -17.32 5.68
C SER A 177 -1.87 -17.16 4.55
N THR A 178 -0.97 -16.18 4.66
CA THR A 178 0.10 -15.96 3.66
C THR A 178 1.27 -16.93 3.82
N ILE A 179 1.49 -17.51 5.01
CA ILE A 179 2.52 -18.54 5.24
C ILE A 179 2.16 -19.84 4.51
N GLU A 180 0.89 -20.10 4.27
CA GLU A 180 0.39 -21.29 3.58
C GLU A 180 0.34 -21.14 2.05
N TYR A 181 0.58 -19.92 1.54
CA TYR A 181 0.59 -19.57 0.11
C TYR A 181 1.98 -19.74 -0.51
#